data_a0127ca8cdaf32369f9fea24ebea82fb
#
_entry.id   a0127ca8cdaf32369f9fea24ebea82fb
#
_cell.length_a   1.000
_cell.length_b   1.000
_cell.length_c   1.000
_cell.angle_alpha   90.00
_cell.angle_beta   90.00
_cell.angle_gamma   90.00
#
_symmetry.space_group_name_H-M   'P 1'
#
loop_
_entity.id
_entity.type
_entity.pdbx_description
1 polymer ?
#
loop_
_entity_poly.entity_id
_entity_poly.type
_entity_poly.pdbx_seq_one_letter_code
_entity_poly.pdbx_strand_id
1 'polypeptide(L)'
;TYASPELRTQLIDAGYEVAVDIYDKEVHKELLGSETYEMYIVFGKKSYIKENPEVAQAFVNACYKGAQYLETHETDEIVETLKDQFAEMQNLEQAVKECKENSLWSADGIFSDSGIDSINTMAMSSGLIKEPVDKADLVDEEFTKKASEESK
;
A
#
# COMPACT_ATOMS: atom_id res chain seq x y z
N THR A 1 0.77 5.63 19.87
CA THR A 1 -0.34 5.50 18.93
C THR A 1 0.21 5.28 17.52
N TYR A 2 -0.50 4.57 16.68
CA TYR A 2 -0.22 4.50 15.24
C TYR A 2 -0.82 5.74 14.58
N ALA A 3 -0.08 6.39 13.71
CA ALA A 3 -0.50 7.62 13.05
C ALA A 3 -0.42 7.47 11.52
N SER A 4 -1.48 7.88 10.81
CA SER A 4 -1.43 8.11 9.37
C SER A 4 -0.46 9.27 9.06
N PRO A 5 0.02 9.45 7.82
CA PRO A 5 0.88 10.58 7.46
C PRO A 5 0.29 11.93 7.88
N GLU A 6 -1.02 12.12 7.69
CA GLU A 6 -1.72 13.34 8.11
C GLU A 6 -1.67 13.54 9.63
N LEU A 7 -2.06 12.52 10.40
CA LEU A 7 -2.07 12.58 11.85
C LEU A 7 -0.64 12.72 12.42
N ARG A 8 0.35 12.07 11.77
CA ARG A 8 1.76 12.18 12.15
C ARG A 8 2.22 13.65 12.11
N THR A 9 1.97 14.34 11.01
CA THR A 9 2.33 15.76 10.88
C THR A 9 1.66 16.60 11.96
N GLN A 10 0.36 16.44 12.18
CA GLN A 10 -0.38 17.17 13.21
C GLN A 10 0.17 16.92 14.62
N LEU A 11 0.58 15.69 14.94
CA LEU A 11 1.16 15.36 16.24
C LEU A 11 2.55 15.98 16.42
N ILE A 12 3.39 15.96 15.39
CA ILE A 12 4.71 16.62 15.42
C ILE A 12 4.54 18.13 15.63
N ASP A 13 3.65 18.78 14.89
CA ASP A 13 3.35 20.20 15.03
C ASP A 13 2.80 20.56 16.43
N ALA A 14 2.09 19.63 17.05
CA ALA A 14 1.62 19.74 18.43
C ALA A 14 2.69 19.44 19.49
N GLY A 15 3.94 19.17 19.08
CA GLY A 15 5.08 18.95 19.98
C GLY A 15 5.26 17.51 20.48
N TYR A 16 4.61 16.55 19.86
CA TYR A 16 4.87 15.13 20.16
C TYR A 16 6.12 14.62 19.42
N GLU A 17 6.83 13.69 20.04
CA GLU A 17 8.02 13.06 19.47
C GLU A 17 7.67 11.71 18.84
N VAL A 18 8.34 11.39 17.72
CA VAL A 18 8.23 10.07 17.07
C VAL A 18 9.13 9.09 17.81
N ALA A 19 8.53 8.14 18.51
CA ALA A 19 9.27 7.12 19.25
C ALA A 19 9.81 6.02 18.32
N VAL A 20 9.04 5.65 17.29
CA VAL A 20 9.40 4.67 16.26
C VAL A 20 8.85 5.15 14.94
N ASP A 21 9.70 5.41 13.97
CA ASP A 21 9.30 5.85 12.62
C ASP A 21 9.30 4.67 11.65
N ILE A 22 8.14 4.05 11.46
CA ILE A 22 7.98 2.93 10.52
C ILE A 22 7.97 3.36 9.04
N TYR A 23 8.00 4.66 8.73
CA TYR A 23 8.23 5.16 7.37
C TYR A 23 9.72 5.15 6.99
N ASP A 24 10.61 5.13 7.99
CA ASP A 24 12.03 4.86 7.77
C ASP A 24 12.23 3.38 7.45
N LYS A 25 12.75 3.08 6.25
CA LYS A 25 12.91 1.71 5.73
C LYS A 25 13.85 0.86 6.58
N GLU A 26 14.88 1.45 7.15
CA GLU A 26 15.83 0.72 8.02
C GLU A 26 15.15 0.33 9.34
N VAL A 27 14.43 1.28 9.95
CA VAL A 27 13.65 1.02 11.17
C VAL A 27 12.56 -0.02 10.91
N HIS A 28 11.86 0.09 9.76
CA HIS A 28 10.85 -0.87 9.36
C HIS A 28 11.44 -2.28 9.21
N LYS A 29 12.60 -2.39 8.53
CA LYS A 29 13.30 -3.65 8.32
C LYS A 29 13.80 -4.27 9.63
N GLU A 30 14.36 -3.46 10.53
CA GLU A 30 14.82 -3.93 11.85
C GLU A 30 13.67 -4.50 12.69
N LEU A 31 12.51 -3.85 12.68
CA LEU A 31 11.38 -4.23 13.52
C LEU A 31 10.49 -5.31 12.90
N LEU A 32 10.29 -5.29 11.59
CA LEU A 32 9.31 -6.12 10.91
C LEU A 32 9.92 -7.12 9.91
N GLY A 33 11.25 -7.09 9.73
CA GLY A 33 11.97 -8.04 8.88
C GLY A 33 11.99 -7.71 7.38
N SER A 34 11.27 -6.67 6.95
CA SER A 34 11.23 -6.20 5.56
C SER A 34 11.25 -4.67 5.53
N GLU A 35 11.73 -4.07 4.44
CA GLU A 35 11.70 -2.62 4.24
C GLU A 35 10.27 -2.09 4.04
N THR A 36 9.38 -2.94 3.56
CA THR A 36 7.95 -2.66 3.36
C THR A 36 7.14 -3.92 3.59
N TYR A 37 5.84 -3.79 3.80
CA TYR A 37 4.87 -4.87 3.71
C TYR A 37 3.53 -4.35 3.18
N GLU A 38 2.76 -5.22 2.60
CA GLU A 38 1.51 -4.90 1.93
C GLU A 38 0.40 -4.69 2.98
N MET A 39 0.05 -3.42 3.25
CA MET A 39 -0.96 -3.06 4.26
C MET A 39 -2.34 -2.85 3.65
N TYR A 40 -2.41 -2.16 2.51
CA TYR A 40 -3.66 -1.89 1.82
C TYR A 40 -3.75 -2.74 0.57
N ILE A 41 -4.69 -3.70 0.60
CA ILE A 41 -4.84 -4.70 -0.45
C ILE A 41 -6.26 -4.69 -1.02
N VAL A 42 -6.38 -5.12 -2.27
CA VAL A 42 -7.67 -5.42 -2.88
C VAL A 42 -8.00 -6.89 -2.61
N PHE A 43 -9.15 -7.16 -2.08
CA PHE A 43 -9.60 -8.54 -1.85
C PHE A 43 -11.08 -8.73 -2.25
N GLY A 44 -11.44 -9.98 -2.51
CA GLY A 44 -12.80 -10.35 -2.87
C GLY A 44 -13.10 -11.83 -2.60
N LYS A 45 -14.39 -12.20 -2.66
CA LYS A 45 -14.77 -13.61 -2.53
C LYS A 45 -14.30 -14.38 -3.76
N LYS A 46 -13.61 -15.51 -3.56
CA LYS A 46 -13.14 -16.38 -4.65
C LYS A 46 -14.25 -16.77 -5.63
N SER A 47 -15.48 -17.07 -5.12
CA SER A 47 -16.64 -17.39 -5.97
C SER A 47 -17.03 -16.22 -6.87
N TYR A 48 -17.08 -14.98 -6.32
CA TYR A 48 -17.42 -13.80 -7.10
C TYR A 48 -16.39 -13.51 -8.20
N ILE A 49 -15.11 -13.55 -7.86
CA ILE A 49 -14.01 -13.33 -8.81
C ILE A 49 -14.05 -14.35 -9.95
N LYS A 50 -14.29 -15.64 -9.61
CA LYS A 50 -14.41 -16.72 -10.59
C LYS A 50 -15.63 -16.58 -11.52
N GLU A 51 -16.75 -16.08 -10.99
CA GLU A 51 -17.98 -15.86 -11.76
C GLU A 51 -17.95 -14.57 -12.58
N ASN A 52 -17.12 -13.58 -12.19
CA ASN A 52 -17.05 -12.25 -12.79
C ASN A 52 -15.59 -11.80 -13.02
N PRO A 53 -14.78 -12.58 -13.75
CA PRO A 53 -13.36 -12.29 -13.92
C PRO A 53 -13.11 -10.97 -14.67
N GLU A 54 -14.00 -10.57 -15.58
CA GLU A 54 -13.92 -9.31 -16.31
C GLU A 54 -14.11 -8.09 -15.38
N VAL A 55 -14.97 -8.20 -14.36
CA VAL A 55 -15.19 -7.14 -13.37
C VAL A 55 -13.95 -7.02 -12.48
N ALA A 56 -13.40 -8.14 -12.02
CA ALA A 56 -12.17 -8.17 -11.25
C ALA A 56 -11.00 -7.55 -12.04
N GLN A 57 -10.85 -7.93 -13.32
CA GLN A 57 -9.81 -7.38 -14.18
C GLN A 57 -9.98 -5.88 -14.40
N ALA A 58 -11.19 -5.41 -14.70
CA ALA A 58 -11.45 -3.98 -14.89
C ALA A 58 -11.11 -3.16 -13.63
N PHE A 59 -11.44 -3.69 -12.45
CA PHE A 59 -11.10 -3.05 -11.18
C PHE A 59 -9.58 -3.00 -10.97
N VAL A 60 -8.88 -4.12 -11.17
CA VAL A 60 -7.40 -4.16 -11.03
C VAL A 60 -6.73 -3.26 -12.06
N ASN A 61 -7.23 -3.21 -13.30
CA ASN A 61 -6.71 -2.28 -14.33
C ASN A 61 -6.84 -0.82 -13.88
N ALA A 62 -7.95 -0.45 -13.26
CA ALA A 62 -8.15 0.90 -12.73
C ALA A 62 -7.17 1.22 -11.59
N CYS A 63 -7.00 0.30 -10.64
CA CYS A 63 -6.04 0.45 -9.54
C CYS A 63 -4.60 0.55 -10.07
N TYR A 64 -4.23 -0.31 -11.02
CA TYR A 64 -2.91 -0.29 -11.64
C TYR A 64 -2.61 1.05 -12.34
N LYS A 65 -3.56 1.54 -13.14
CA LYS A 65 -3.43 2.86 -13.80
C LYS A 65 -3.29 4.00 -12.78
N GLY A 66 -4.04 3.94 -11.69
CA GLY A 66 -3.91 4.90 -10.59
C GLY A 66 -2.52 4.86 -9.95
N ALA A 67 -1.99 3.67 -9.66
CA ALA A 67 -0.64 3.50 -9.13
C ALA A 67 0.44 4.03 -10.09
N GLN A 68 0.31 3.73 -11.39
CA GLN A 68 1.20 4.27 -12.43
C GLN A 68 1.13 5.79 -12.54
N TYR A 69 -0.06 6.37 -12.39
CA TYR A 69 -0.24 7.83 -12.36
C TYR A 69 0.52 8.45 -11.18
N LEU A 70 0.35 7.90 -9.98
CA LEU A 70 1.03 8.37 -8.78
C LEU A 70 2.56 8.25 -8.88
N GLU A 71 3.07 7.21 -9.54
CA GLU A 71 4.52 7.01 -9.74
C GLU A 71 5.12 8.00 -10.73
N THR A 72 4.42 8.28 -11.83
CA THR A 72 4.97 9.01 -12.98
C THR A 72 4.72 10.50 -12.99
N HIS A 73 3.78 11.01 -12.17
CA HIS A 73 3.42 12.44 -12.14
C HIS A 73 4.09 13.17 -10.98
N GLU A 74 4.25 14.46 -11.14
CA GLU A 74 4.79 15.31 -10.09
C GLU A 74 3.76 15.56 -8.97
N THR A 75 4.26 15.95 -7.79
CA THR A 75 3.42 16.11 -6.59
C THR A 75 2.26 17.08 -6.83
N ASP A 76 2.49 18.20 -7.49
CA ASP A 76 1.48 19.23 -7.77
C ASP A 76 0.38 18.71 -8.73
N GLU A 77 0.72 17.91 -9.72
CA GLU A 77 -0.24 17.28 -10.64
C GLU A 77 -1.12 16.27 -9.90
N ILE A 78 -0.52 15.48 -9.01
CA ILE A 78 -1.26 14.51 -8.17
C ILE A 78 -2.22 15.25 -7.24
N VAL A 79 -1.74 16.30 -6.57
CA VAL A 79 -2.55 17.13 -5.66
C VAL A 79 -3.72 17.77 -6.41
N GLU A 80 -3.47 18.33 -7.59
CA GLU A 80 -4.54 18.92 -8.41
C GLU A 80 -5.62 17.90 -8.79
N THR A 81 -5.20 16.65 -9.08
CA THR A 81 -6.13 15.55 -9.40
C THR A 81 -6.95 15.10 -8.20
N LEU A 82 -6.35 15.10 -7.00
CA LEU A 82 -6.96 14.55 -5.78
C LEU A 82 -7.69 15.58 -4.92
N LYS A 83 -7.48 16.87 -5.11
CA LYS A 83 -7.95 17.94 -4.22
C LYS A 83 -9.46 17.92 -3.93
N ASP A 84 -10.28 17.54 -4.90
CA ASP A 84 -11.73 17.52 -4.72
C ASP A 84 -12.18 16.33 -3.86
N GLN A 85 -11.50 15.18 -3.97
CA GLN A 85 -11.77 13.99 -3.14
C GLN A 85 -11.25 14.17 -1.71
N PHE A 86 -10.20 14.98 -1.53
CA PHE A 86 -9.55 15.24 -0.25
C PHE A 86 -9.71 16.70 0.19
N ALA A 87 -10.83 17.34 -0.15
CA ALA A 87 -11.07 18.77 0.10
C ALA A 87 -10.97 19.18 1.59
N GLU A 88 -11.20 18.25 2.51
CA GLU A 88 -11.09 18.49 3.96
C GLU A 88 -9.67 18.26 4.50
N MET A 89 -8.76 17.70 3.69
CA MET A 89 -7.38 17.41 4.08
C MET A 89 -6.50 18.66 3.92
N GLN A 90 -6.12 19.28 5.02
CA GLN A 90 -5.36 20.54 5.00
C GLN A 90 -3.91 20.40 4.51
N ASN A 91 -3.32 19.18 4.63
CA ASN A 91 -1.93 18.89 4.31
C ASN A 91 -1.78 17.87 3.18
N LEU A 92 -2.69 17.87 2.18
CA LEU A 92 -2.68 16.91 1.07
C LEU A 92 -1.34 16.91 0.32
N GLU A 93 -0.78 18.09 0.01
CA GLU A 93 0.52 18.19 -0.68
C GLU A 93 1.65 17.53 0.10
N GLN A 94 1.73 17.80 1.41
CA GLN A 94 2.73 17.19 2.27
C GLN A 94 2.54 15.66 2.34
N ALA A 95 1.30 15.19 2.45
CA ALA A 95 1.00 13.76 2.49
C ALA A 95 1.40 13.06 1.19
N VAL A 96 1.10 13.63 0.02
CA VAL A 96 1.52 13.10 -1.29
C VAL A 96 3.03 13.04 -1.40
N LYS A 97 3.73 14.12 -0.97
CA LYS A 97 5.18 14.18 -0.98
C LYS A 97 5.80 13.09 -0.09
N GLU A 98 5.33 12.94 1.13
CA GLU A 98 5.79 11.88 2.05
C GLU A 98 5.54 10.48 1.49
N CYS A 99 4.40 10.24 0.87
CA CYS A 99 4.10 8.97 0.23
C CYS A 99 5.08 8.65 -0.91
N LYS A 100 5.42 9.64 -1.74
CA LYS A 100 6.42 9.48 -2.83
C LYS A 100 7.82 9.22 -2.27
N GLU A 101 8.30 10.06 -1.36
CA GLU A 101 9.64 9.98 -0.78
C GLU A 101 9.89 8.65 -0.07
N ASN A 102 8.88 8.11 0.59
CA ASN A 102 8.98 6.85 1.32
C ASN A 102 8.47 5.63 0.53
N SER A 103 8.06 5.79 -0.73
CA SER A 103 7.55 4.71 -1.58
C SER A 103 6.40 3.93 -0.90
N LEU A 104 5.41 4.66 -0.34
CA LEU A 104 4.33 4.06 0.45
C LEU A 104 3.22 3.45 -0.41
N TRP A 105 3.31 3.53 -1.73
CA TRP A 105 2.44 2.80 -2.66
C TRP A 105 3.25 1.88 -3.55
N SER A 106 2.61 0.80 -4.01
CA SER A 106 3.23 -0.13 -4.95
C SER A 106 3.03 0.36 -6.38
N ALA A 107 4.13 0.58 -7.11
CA ALA A 107 4.07 0.97 -8.52
C ALA A 107 3.57 -0.16 -9.44
N ASP A 108 3.83 -1.41 -9.10
CA ASP A 108 3.52 -2.60 -9.91
C ASP A 108 2.37 -3.45 -9.34
N GLY A 109 1.95 -3.21 -8.09
CA GLY A 109 0.90 -3.96 -7.42
C GLY A 109 1.25 -5.42 -7.14
N ILE A 110 2.55 -5.78 -7.16
CA ILE A 110 3.04 -7.13 -6.88
C ILE A 110 3.44 -7.24 -5.41
N PHE A 111 3.03 -8.32 -4.78
CA PHE A 111 3.41 -8.61 -3.40
C PHE A 111 4.85 -9.08 -3.32
N SER A 112 5.65 -8.48 -2.44
CA SER A 112 7.01 -8.92 -2.18
C SER A 112 7.04 -10.19 -1.32
N ASP A 113 8.00 -11.07 -1.57
CA ASP A 113 8.14 -12.28 -0.75
C ASP A 113 8.54 -11.91 0.68
N SER A 114 9.42 -10.92 0.87
CA SER A 114 9.81 -10.42 2.20
C SER A 114 8.63 -9.76 2.96
N GLY A 115 7.73 -9.08 2.25
CA GLY A 115 6.51 -8.53 2.85
C GLY A 115 5.55 -9.63 3.33
N ILE A 116 5.35 -10.67 2.53
CA ILE A 116 4.55 -11.85 2.91
C ILE A 116 5.18 -12.55 4.13
N ASP A 117 6.51 -12.72 4.17
CA ASP A 117 7.21 -13.30 5.32
C ASP A 117 7.03 -12.45 6.59
N SER A 118 7.09 -11.13 6.47
CA SER A 118 6.82 -10.21 7.58
C SER A 118 5.38 -10.34 8.10
N ILE A 119 4.39 -10.39 7.20
CA ILE A 119 2.98 -10.57 7.55
C ILE A 119 2.77 -11.92 8.27
N ASN A 120 3.34 -13.00 7.75
CA ASN A 120 3.29 -14.33 8.38
C ASN A 120 3.92 -14.27 9.79
N THR A 121 5.08 -13.65 9.93
CA THR A 121 5.77 -13.52 11.22
C THR A 121 4.92 -12.75 12.24
N MET A 122 4.33 -11.63 11.85
CA MET A 122 3.44 -10.85 12.71
C MET A 122 2.17 -11.62 13.08
N ALA A 123 1.56 -12.31 12.13
CA ALA A 123 0.35 -13.10 12.36
C ALA A 123 0.60 -14.30 13.29
N MET A 124 1.74 -14.98 13.15
CA MET A 124 2.15 -16.05 14.06
C MET A 124 2.47 -15.51 15.47
N SER A 125 3.21 -14.41 15.56
CA SER A 125 3.59 -13.80 16.84
C SER A 125 2.38 -13.33 17.65
N SER A 126 1.32 -12.88 16.96
CA SER A 126 0.04 -12.48 17.56
C SER A 126 -0.91 -13.65 17.83
N GLY A 127 -0.56 -14.86 17.40
CA GLY A 127 -1.40 -16.05 17.55
C GLY A 127 -2.59 -16.14 16.60
N LEU A 128 -2.64 -15.29 15.57
CA LEU A 128 -3.69 -15.32 14.56
C LEU A 128 -3.61 -16.57 13.68
N ILE A 129 -2.39 -17.01 13.36
CA ILE A 129 -2.12 -18.23 12.61
C ILE A 129 -1.10 -19.09 13.39
N LYS A 130 -1.07 -20.40 13.14
CA LYS A 130 -0.15 -21.34 13.82
C LYS A 130 1.06 -21.69 12.97
N GLU A 131 0.94 -21.56 11.67
CA GLU A 131 1.95 -21.86 10.67
C GLU A 131 1.88 -20.82 9.55
N PRO A 132 2.97 -20.56 8.83
CA PRO A 132 2.98 -19.58 7.74
C PRO A 132 2.07 -20.07 6.60
N VAL A 133 1.50 -19.11 5.88
CA VAL A 133 0.68 -19.37 4.69
C VAL A 133 1.50 -19.03 3.46
N ASP A 134 1.51 -19.92 2.48
CA ASP A 134 2.21 -19.71 1.23
C ASP A 134 1.62 -18.52 0.45
N LYS A 135 2.47 -17.71 -0.17
CA LYS A 135 2.05 -16.58 -1.00
C LYS A 135 1.02 -16.98 -2.06
N ALA A 136 1.21 -18.11 -2.71
CA ALA A 136 0.30 -18.62 -3.75
C ALA A 136 -1.12 -18.94 -3.24
N ASP A 137 -1.28 -19.20 -1.93
CA ASP A 137 -2.59 -19.40 -1.32
C ASP A 137 -3.27 -18.10 -0.88
N LEU A 138 -2.48 -17.04 -0.69
CA LEU A 138 -2.94 -15.71 -0.24
C LEU A 138 -3.31 -14.81 -1.39
N VAL A 139 -2.50 -14.77 -2.44
CA VAL A 139 -2.58 -13.74 -3.49
C VAL A 139 -2.73 -14.36 -4.89
N ASP A 140 -3.49 -13.65 -5.72
CA ASP A 140 -3.64 -13.94 -7.15
C ASP A 140 -3.11 -12.72 -7.93
N GLU A 141 -1.90 -12.86 -8.46
CA GLU A 141 -1.22 -11.78 -9.19
C GLU A 141 -1.51 -11.81 -10.71
N GLU A 142 -2.32 -12.75 -11.20
CA GLU A 142 -2.59 -12.88 -12.65
C GLU A 142 -3.29 -11.63 -13.20
N PHE A 143 -4.24 -11.07 -12.43
CA PHE A 143 -4.94 -9.83 -12.81
C PHE A 143 -4.00 -8.64 -12.91
N THR A 144 -3.05 -8.51 -11.98
CA THR A 144 -2.06 -7.42 -11.97
C THR A 144 -1.06 -7.56 -13.11
N LYS A 145 -0.55 -8.78 -13.36
CA LYS A 145 0.34 -9.05 -14.50
C LYS A 145 -0.32 -8.69 -15.83
N LYS A 146 -1.59 -9.07 -16.00
CA LYS A 146 -2.36 -8.72 -17.19
C LYS A 146 -2.60 -7.20 -17.30
N ALA A 147 -2.89 -6.51 -16.21
CA ALA A 147 -3.01 -5.06 -16.18
C ALA A 147 -1.72 -4.36 -16.65
N SER A 148 -0.57 -4.88 -16.21
CA SER A 148 0.76 -4.39 -16.63
C SER A 148 1.01 -4.61 -18.14
N GLU A 149 0.57 -5.74 -18.69
CA GLU A 149 0.72 -6.05 -20.12
C GLU A 149 -0.17 -5.15 -21.00
N GLU A 150 -1.41 -4.89 -20.57
CA GLU A 150 -2.39 -4.05 -21.27
C GLU A 150 -2.07 -2.54 -21.20
N SER A 151 -1.16 -2.12 -20.32
CA SER A 151 -0.78 -0.73 -20.09
C SER A 151 0.48 -0.30 -20.85
N LYS A 152 1.12 -1.22 -21.57
CA LYS A 152 2.28 -0.96 -22.45
C LYS A 152 1.82 -0.56 -23.84
#